data_e6373f3c3ade4e948aa712c4e8dd09d6
#
_entry.id   e6373f3c3ade4e948aa712c4e8dd09d6
#
_cell.length_a   1.000
_cell.length_b   1.000
_cell.length_c   1.000
_cell.angle_alpha   90.00
_cell.angle_beta   90.00
_cell.angle_gamma   90.00
#
_symmetry.space_group_name_H-M   'P 1'
#
loop_
_entity.id
_entity.type
_entity.pdbx_description
1 polymer ?
#
loop_
_entity_poly.entity_id
_entity_poly.type
_entity_poly.pdbx_seq_one_letter_code
_entity_poly.pdbx_strand_id
1 'polypeptide(L)'
;LSGIVAHYVPSYLQKNRLPTWETNCIEDWDKKVDLIVEETINQKMTLIGGIPPWVQMYFEKIIQKRGDKIGEVFKYFSLFIYGGVNFEPYKNVFKKLIGRKIDTIELFPASEGFFAYQDKPNKEDLLLLLNNGIFYEFIEASKFYDSDRERLSLGEVEEGVIYVMIISSNAGLWSYNVGDTVKFTSILPFRILVTGRLKHFISAFGEHVIGIEVERAMKKVLKNSFIEIVEFSVAPQVSPPHGLPYHEWFIEFRTFPKDMEEFSKSLDLSIQDQNSYYRDLIDDQKKQ
;
A
#
# COMPACT_ATOMS: atom_id res chain seq x y z
N LEU A 1 14.36 7.00 -10.63
CA LEU A 1 15.33 6.49 -9.63
C LEU A 1 15.69 5.03 -9.87
N SER A 2 14.70 4.14 -10.10
CA SER A 2 14.94 2.71 -10.35
C SER A 2 15.87 2.44 -11.54
N GLY A 3 15.81 3.28 -12.59
CA GLY A 3 16.74 3.22 -13.72
C GLY A 3 18.19 3.52 -13.31
N ILE A 4 18.41 4.55 -12.48
CA ILE A 4 19.74 4.89 -11.97
C ILE A 4 20.29 3.76 -11.11
N VAL A 5 19.48 3.26 -10.17
CA VAL A 5 19.88 2.15 -9.27
C VAL A 5 20.26 0.90 -10.07
N ALA A 6 19.58 0.62 -11.18
CA ALA A 6 19.88 -0.54 -12.03
C ALA A 6 21.32 -0.54 -12.56
N HIS A 7 21.91 0.64 -12.82
CA HIS A 7 23.31 0.77 -13.26
C HIS A 7 24.35 0.45 -12.16
N TYR A 8 23.94 0.58 -10.89
CA TYR A 8 24.83 0.36 -9.75
C TYR A 8 24.69 -1.04 -9.13
N VAL A 9 23.85 -1.88 -9.70
CA VAL A 9 23.73 -3.28 -9.24
C VAL A 9 25.06 -4.02 -9.49
N PRO A 10 25.65 -4.67 -8.47
CA PRO A 10 26.88 -5.44 -8.63
C PRO A 10 26.78 -6.46 -9.75
N SER A 11 27.86 -6.63 -10.54
CA SER A 11 27.88 -7.49 -11.74
C SER A 11 27.50 -8.95 -11.46
N TYR A 12 27.80 -9.47 -10.27
CA TYR A 12 27.42 -10.83 -9.86
C TYR A 12 25.91 -11.00 -9.65
N LEU A 13 25.18 -9.95 -9.34
CA LEU A 13 23.71 -9.95 -9.23
C LEU A 13 23.04 -9.71 -10.59
N GLN A 14 23.68 -8.95 -11.48
CA GLN A 14 23.10 -8.64 -12.80
C GLN A 14 22.83 -9.89 -13.64
N LYS A 15 23.71 -10.90 -13.57
CA LYS A 15 23.58 -12.14 -14.32
C LYS A 15 22.33 -12.96 -13.98
N ASN A 16 21.77 -12.75 -12.80
CA ASN A 16 20.62 -13.50 -12.28
C ASN A 16 19.37 -12.62 -12.19
N ARG A 17 19.38 -11.45 -12.82
CA ARG A 17 18.27 -10.49 -12.78
C ARG A 17 17.52 -10.46 -14.11
N LEU A 18 16.21 -10.53 -14.03
CA LEU A 18 15.27 -10.38 -15.14
C LEU A 18 14.22 -9.31 -14.75
N PRO A 19 13.59 -8.67 -15.73
CA PRO A 19 13.89 -8.74 -17.16
C PRO A 19 15.22 -8.07 -17.52
N THR A 20 15.61 -8.21 -18.78
CA THR A 20 16.77 -7.52 -19.34
C THR A 20 16.61 -6.01 -19.29
N TRP A 21 17.71 -5.27 -19.44
CA TRP A 21 17.66 -3.81 -19.45
C TRP A 21 16.87 -3.29 -20.65
N GLU A 22 17.01 -3.89 -21.80
CA GLU A 22 16.29 -3.55 -23.02
C GLU A 22 14.77 -3.64 -22.82
N THR A 23 14.30 -4.73 -22.23
CA THR A 23 12.88 -4.91 -21.89
C THR A 23 12.41 -3.91 -20.83
N ASN A 24 13.25 -3.60 -19.85
CA ASN A 24 12.92 -2.58 -18.85
C ASN A 24 12.75 -1.17 -19.41
N CYS A 25 13.42 -0.85 -20.52
CA CYS A 25 13.36 0.47 -21.16
C CYS A 25 12.13 0.64 -22.07
N ILE A 26 11.32 -0.39 -22.29
CA ILE A 26 10.11 -0.28 -23.11
C ILE A 26 9.07 0.57 -22.38
N GLU A 27 8.56 1.59 -23.07
CA GLU A 27 7.56 2.50 -22.52
C GLU A 27 6.15 1.92 -22.55
N ASP A 28 5.80 1.23 -23.64
CA ASP A 28 4.53 0.55 -23.79
C ASP A 28 4.41 -0.57 -22.75
N TRP A 29 3.45 -0.41 -21.85
CA TRP A 29 3.30 -1.30 -20.69
C TRP A 29 2.87 -2.72 -21.09
N ASP A 30 1.92 -2.85 -21.98
CA ASP A 30 1.41 -4.17 -22.40
C ASP A 30 2.48 -4.98 -23.11
N LYS A 31 3.17 -4.34 -24.05
CA LYS A 31 4.32 -4.92 -24.75
C LYS A 31 5.45 -5.30 -23.80
N LYS A 32 5.74 -4.43 -22.83
CA LYS A 32 6.74 -4.70 -21.77
C LYS A 32 6.40 -5.95 -21.00
N VAL A 33 5.16 -6.06 -20.50
CA VAL A 33 4.75 -7.23 -19.71
C VAL A 33 4.79 -8.51 -20.52
N ASP A 34 4.42 -8.47 -21.81
CA ASP A 34 4.49 -9.62 -22.70
C ASP A 34 5.94 -10.10 -22.87
N LEU A 35 6.89 -9.20 -23.07
CA LEU A 35 8.31 -9.52 -23.16
C LEU A 35 8.88 -10.04 -21.83
N ILE A 36 8.48 -9.46 -20.69
CA ILE A 36 8.85 -9.99 -19.37
C ILE A 36 8.39 -11.45 -19.25
N VAL A 37 7.17 -11.76 -19.66
CA VAL A 37 6.67 -13.14 -19.67
C VAL A 37 7.53 -14.03 -20.54
N GLU A 38 7.89 -13.60 -21.75
CA GLU A 38 8.73 -14.40 -22.66
C GLU A 38 10.12 -14.67 -22.11
N GLU A 39 10.76 -13.67 -21.51
CA GLU A 39 12.09 -13.83 -20.91
C GLU A 39 12.09 -14.74 -19.68
N THR A 40 10.99 -14.76 -18.91
CA THR A 40 10.98 -15.40 -17.59
C THR A 40 10.31 -16.76 -17.54
N ILE A 41 9.35 -17.05 -18.42
CA ILE A 41 8.46 -18.21 -18.33
C ILE A 41 9.16 -19.57 -18.27
N ASN A 42 10.36 -19.67 -18.83
CA ASN A 42 11.18 -20.88 -18.83
C ASN A 42 12.37 -20.81 -17.86
N GLN A 43 12.42 -19.78 -17.01
CA GLN A 43 13.54 -19.58 -16.10
C GLN A 43 13.27 -20.20 -14.72
N LYS A 44 14.35 -20.49 -13.99
CA LYS A 44 14.28 -20.97 -12.60
C LYS A 44 14.10 -19.80 -11.65
N MET A 45 12.94 -19.15 -11.71
CA MET A 45 12.63 -18.01 -10.85
C MET A 45 12.57 -18.46 -9.39
N THR A 46 13.32 -17.79 -8.51
CA THR A 46 13.36 -18.08 -7.07
C THR A 46 12.74 -16.96 -6.23
N LEU A 47 12.90 -15.73 -6.71
CA LEU A 47 12.44 -14.51 -6.07
C LEU A 47 11.77 -13.62 -7.12
N ILE A 48 10.64 -13.04 -6.78
CA ILE A 48 9.98 -12.01 -7.59
C ILE A 48 9.77 -10.79 -6.68
N GLY A 49 10.14 -9.62 -7.19
CA GLY A 49 9.94 -8.35 -6.50
C GLY A 49 9.14 -7.39 -7.36
N GLY A 50 8.18 -6.66 -6.76
CA GLY A 50 7.43 -5.65 -7.47
C GLY A 50 6.21 -5.14 -6.73
N ILE A 51 5.56 -4.15 -7.31
CA ILE A 51 4.30 -3.60 -6.81
C ILE A 51 3.19 -4.63 -7.07
N PRO A 52 2.41 -5.03 -6.06
CA PRO A 52 1.44 -6.12 -6.16
C PRO A 52 0.52 -6.10 -7.39
N PRO A 53 -0.19 -5.02 -7.75
CA PRO A 53 -1.05 -5.01 -8.93
C PRO A 53 -0.28 -5.31 -10.22
N TRP A 54 0.96 -4.84 -10.38
CA TRP A 54 1.75 -5.11 -11.58
C TRP A 54 2.22 -6.56 -11.65
N VAL A 55 2.59 -7.14 -10.49
CA VAL A 55 2.96 -8.54 -10.41
C VAL A 55 1.74 -9.44 -10.62
N GLN A 56 0.56 -9.01 -10.18
CA GLN A 56 -0.70 -9.72 -10.47
C GLN A 56 -0.94 -9.80 -11.99
N MET A 57 -0.86 -8.69 -12.72
CA MET A 57 -1.01 -8.67 -14.19
C MET A 57 -0.01 -9.61 -14.87
N TYR A 58 1.24 -9.59 -14.42
CA TYR A 58 2.28 -10.50 -14.91
C TYR A 58 1.92 -11.97 -14.67
N PHE A 59 1.44 -12.32 -13.47
CA PHE A 59 0.99 -13.67 -13.15
C PHE A 59 -0.20 -14.11 -13.99
N GLU A 60 -1.18 -13.24 -14.18
CA GLU A 60 -2.35 -13.51 -14.99
C GLU A 60 -1.98 -13.78 -16.46
N LYS A 61 -1.06 -13.00 -17.03
CA LYS A 61 -0.53 -13.25 -18.40
C LYS A 61 0.22 -14.58 -18.51
N ILE A 62 1.01 -14.97 -17.51
CA ILE A 62 1.66 -16.29 -17.49
C ILE A 62 0.64 -17.42 -17.47
N ILE A 63 -0.38 -17.32 -16.61
CA ILE A 63 -1.43 -18.33 -16.49
C ILE A 63 -2.22 -18.41 -17.80
N GLN A 64 -2.55 -17.30 -18.42
CA GLN A 64 -3.20 -17.26 -19.73
C GLN A 64 -2.37 -17.99 -20.80
N LYS A 65 -1.04 -17.85 -20.77
CA LYS A 65 -0.13 -18.46 -21.77
C LYS A 65 0.14 -19.95 -21.51
N ARG A 66 0.15 -20.40 -20.24
CA ARG A 66 0.55 -21.78 -19.85
C ARG A 66 -0.60 -22.65 -19.37
N GLY A 67 -1.66 -22.06 -18.82
CA GLY A 67 -2.76 -22.76 -18.17
C GLY A 67 -2.46 -23.23 -16.74
N ASP A 68 -1.21 -23.17 -16.29
CA ASP A 68 -0.74 -23.67 -15.00
C ASP A 68 -0.68 -22.54 -13.96
N LYS A 69 -0.77 -22.88 -12.68
CA LYS A 69 -0.56 -21.92 -11.59
C LYS A 69 0.92 -21.50 -11.52
N ILE A 70 1.18 -20.30 -11.03
CA ILE A 70 2.53 -19.73 -10.95
C ILE A 70 3.51 -20.63 -10.19
N GLY A 71 3.07 -21.27 -9.11
CA GLY A 71 3.90 -22.20 -8.34
C GLY A 71 4.26 -23.48 -9.09
N GLU A 72 3.52 -23.84 -10.13
CA GLU A 72 3.80 -24.98 -11.03
C GLU A 72 4.74 -24.54 -12.14
N VAL A 73 4.54 -23.35 -12.70
CA VAL A 73 5.44 -22.75 -13.71
C VAL A 73 6.81 -22.48 -13.09
N PHE A 74 6.83 -21.81 -11.93
CA PHE A 74 8.06 -21.47 -11.22
C PHE A 74 8.23 -22.32 -9.96
N LYS A 75 8.70 -23.55 -10.13
CA LYS A 75 8.84 -24.53 -9.04
C LYS A 75 9.75 -24.07 -7.89
N TYR A 76 10.70 -23.19 -8.18
CA TYR A 76 11.67 -22.66 -7.19
C TYR A 76 11.25 -21.30 -6.60
N PHE A 77 10.15 -20.72 -7.04
CA PHE A 77 9.66 -19.45 -6.53
C PHE A 77 9.26 -19.59 -5.07
N SER A 78 10.01 -18.98 -4.18
CA SER A 78 9.87 -19.12 -2.71
C SER A 78 9.63 -17.80 -1.99
N LEU A 79 9.98 -16.67 -2.61
CA LEU A 79 9.92 -15.36 -1.96
C LEU A 79 9.32 -14.30 -2.89
N PHE A 80 8.29 -13.61 -2.40
CA PHE A 80 7.76 -12.40 -3.01
C PHE A 80 8.13 -11.18 -2.16
N ILE A 81 8.85 -10.22 -2.76
CA ILE A 81 9.21 -8.94 -2.13
C ILE A 81 8.32 -7.86 -2.73
N TYR A 82 7.63 -7.11 -1.90
CA TYR A 82 6.71 -6.08 -2.35
C TYR A 82 6.85 -4.77 -1.56
N GLY A 83 6.27 -3.70 -2.09
CA GLY A 83 6.19 -2.38 -1.47
C GLY A 83 5.39 -1.42 -2.32
N GLY A 84 5.23 -0.20 -1.84
CA GLY A 84 4.55 0.89 -2.55
C GLY A 84 3.02 0.90 -2.44
N VAL A 85 2.39 -0.22 -2.10
CA VAL A 85 0.95 -0.31 -1.81
C VAL A 85 0.71 -1.36 -0.73
N ASN A 86 -0.43 -1.24 -0.04
CA ASN A 86 -0.86 -2.26 0.92
C ASN A 86 -1.15 -3.59 0.20
N PHE A 87 -0.55 -4.67 0.66
CA PHE A 87 -0.69 -6.00 0.05
C PHE A 87 -1.95 -6.76 0.49
N GLU A 88 -2.57 -6.36 1.60
CA GLU A 88 -3.72 -7.09 2.16
C GLU A 88 -4.85 -7.36 1.14
N PRO A 89 -5.27 -6.41 0.29
CA PRO A 89 -6.30 -6.66 -0.73
C PRO A 89 -5.89 -7.75 -1.75
N TYR A 90 -4.59 -7.89 -2.01
CA TYR A 90 -4.04 -8.80 -3.02
C TYR A 90 -3.72 -10.20 -2.49
N LYS A 91 -3.58 -10.39 -1.18
CA LYS A 91 -3.15 -11.67 -0.56
C LYS A 91 -3.95 -12.87 -1.06
N ASN A 92 -5.27 -12.78 -1.09
CA ASN A 92 -6.14 -13.89 -1.50
C ASN A 92 -6.02 -14.19 -2.99
N VAL A 93 -5.90 -13.16 -3.83
CA VAL A 93 -5.69 -13.32 -5.27
C VAL A 93 -4.35 -13.99 -5.54
N PHE A 94 -3.28 -13.49 -4.92
CA PHE A 94 -1.94 -14.09 -5.04
C PHE A 94 -1.91 -15.55 -4.59
N LYS A 95 -2.57 -15.88 -3.48
CA LYS A 95 -2.69 -17.28 -3.01
C LYS A 95 -3.36 -18.18 -4.06
N LYS A 96 -4.41 -17.69 -4.73
CA LYS A 96 -5.10 -18.43 -5.80
C LYS A 96 -4.20 -18.58 -7.04
N LEU A 97 -3.54 -17.49 -7.49
CA LEU A 97 -2.69 -17.48 -8.67
C LEU A 97 -1.42 -18.34 -8.50
N ILE A 98 -0.80 -18.28 -7.32
CA ILE A 98 0.43 -19.04 -7.04
C ILE A 98 0.10 -20.51 -6.77
N GLY A 99 -1.00 -20.80 -6.08
CA GLY A 99 -1.46 -22.18 -5.83
C GLY A 99 -0.74 -22.88 -4.68
N ARG A 100 0.26 -22.27 -4.04
CA ARG A 100 0.95 -22.77 -2.84
C ARG A 100 1.38 -21.62 -1.94
N LYS A 101 1.78 -21.94 -0.72
CA LYS A 101 2.33 -20.96 0.21
C LYS A 101 3.76 -20.58 -0.22
N ILE A 102 4.06 -19.30 -0.22
CA ILE A 102 5.41 -18.72 -0.35
C ILE A 102 5.61 -17.69 0.75
N ASP A 103 6.86 -17.35 1.01
CA ASP A 103 7.17 -16.27 1.95
C ASP A 103 7.04 -14.90 1.26
N THR A 104 6.71 -13.89 2.06
CA THR A 104 6.57 -12.52 1.59
C THR A 104 7.34 -11.58 2.51
N ILE A 105 7.95 -10.55 1.93
CA ILE A 105 8.64 -9.47 2.66
C ILE A 105 8.13 -8.13 2.12
N GLU A 106 7.68 -7.30 3.04
CA GLU A 106 7.32 -5.92 2.75
C GLU A 106 8.51 -4.98 2.89
N LEU A 107 8.63 -4.06 1.95
CA LEU A 107 9.60 -2.98 1.95
C LEU A 107 8.88 -1.65 1.92
N PHE A 108 9.49 -0.65 2.54
CA PHE A 108 9.05 0.75 2.43
C PHE A 108 10.12 1.59 1.70
N PRO A 109 10.22 1.46 0.36
CA PRO A 109 11.02 2.30 -0.48
C PRO A 109 10.20 3.48 -1.00
N ALA A 110 10.88 4.61 -1.22
CA ALA A 110 10.37 5.74 -1.97
C ALA A 110 11.48 6.29 -2.89
N SER A 111 11.14 7.25 -3.75
CA SER A 111 12.16 7.96 -4.55
C SER A 111 13.13 8.74 -3.67
N GLU A 112 12.68 9.15 -2.51
CA GLU A 112 13.38 9.94 -1.52
C GLU A 112 14.33 9.11 -0.63
N GLY A 113 14.08 7.81 -0.51
CA GLY A 113 14.92 6.94 0.32
C GLY A 113 14.32 5.55 0.54
N PHE A 114 15.09 4.72 1.24
CA PHE A 114 14.65 3.41 1.70
C PHE A 114 14.49 3.48 3.22
N PHE A 115 13.25 3.42 3.72
CA PHE A 115 12.94 3.80 5.10
C PHE A 115 12.84 2.63 6.05
N ALA A 116 12.18 1.54 5.64
CA ALA A 116 11.93 0.42 6.52
C ALA A 116 11.75 -0.89 5.73
N TYR A 117 11.86 -2.01 6.43
CA TYR A 117 11.60 -3.33 5.85
C TYR A 117 11.06 -4.30 6.91
N GLN A 118 10.34 -5.30 6.46
CA GLN A 118 9.88 -6.40 7.30
C GLN A 118 11.05 -7.35 7.61
N ASP A 119 11.59 -7.28 8.82
CA ASP A 119 12.69 -8.13 9.28
C ASP A 119 12.20 -9.41 9.97
N LYS A 120 10.91 -9.47 10.34
CA LYS A 120 10.29 -10.62 11.01
C LYS A 120 9.16 -11.18 10.16
N PRO A 121 9.28 -12.41 9.64
CA PRO A 121 8.19 -13.10 8.98
C PRO A 121 6.97 -13.16 9.93
N ASN A 122 5.78 -13.00 9.42
CA ASN A 122 4.51 -13.01 10.16
C ASN A 122 4.23 -11.80 11.07
N LYS A 123 5.04 -10.74 11.04
CA LYS A 123 4.70 -9.44 11.60
C LYS A 123 4.41 -8.46 10.46
N GLU A 124 3.39 -7.65 10.63
CA GLU A 124 3.00 -6.64 9.63
C GLU A 124 3.82 -5.35 9.76
N ASP A 125 4.48 -5.16 10.90
CA ASP A 125 5.30 -3.99 11.16
C ASP A 125 6.69 -4.09 10.53
N LEU A 126 7.22 -2.93 10.15
CA LEU A 126 8.50 -2.78 9.49
C LEU A 126 9.54 -2.21 10.45
N LEU A 127 10.75 -2.72 10.42
CA LEU A 127 11.89 -2.15 11.14
C LEU A 127 12.33 -0.84 10.47
N LEU A 128 12.27 0.27 11.19
CA LEU A 128 12.76 1.57 10.71
C LEU A 128 14.29 1.58 10.65
N LEU A 129 14.84 2.02 9.52
CA LEU A 129 16.29 2.12 9.31
C LEU A 129 16.82 3.47 9.80
N LEU A 130 17.65 3.46 10.83
CA LEU A 130 18.17 4.69 11.46
C LEU A 130 19.59 5.05 11.00
N ASN A 131 20.28 4.14 10.34
CA ASN A 131 21.72 4.29 10.00
C ASN A 131 21.98 4.40 8.50
N ASN A 132 20.98 4.81 7.73
CA ASN A 132 21.03 4.91 6.26
C ASN A 132 21.23 6.35 5.74
N GLY A 133 21.68 7.28 6.60
CA GLY A 133 21.92 8.68 6.22
C GLY A 133 20.67 9.54 6.12
N ILE A 134 19.58 9.11 6.72
CA ILE A 134 18.31 9.84 6.81
C ILE A 134 18.06 10.26 8.25
N PHE A 135 17.82 11.55 8.46
CA PHE A 135 17.31 12.10 9.71
C PHE A 135 15.80 12.21 9.64
N TYR A 136 15.12 11.66 10.63
CA TYR A 136 13.67 11.58 10.70
C TYR A 136 13.11 12.58 11.71
N GLU A 137 12.08 13.29 11.29
CA GLU A 137 11.19 14.09 12.12
C GLU A 137 9.74 13.67 11.86
N PHE A 138 8.88 13.90 12.83
CA PHE A 138 7.49 13.48 12.77
C PHE A 138 6.56 14.62 13.18
N ILE A 139 5.40 14.71 12.51
CA ILE A 139 4.33 15.61 12.89
C ILE A 139 3.09 14.73 13.12
N GLU A 140 2.42 14.87 14.24
CA GLU A 140 1.16 14.16 14.47
C GLU A 140 0.17 14.44 13.34
N ALA A 141 -0.36 13.39 12.70
CA ALA A 141 -1.15 13.54 11.47
C ALA A 141 -2.41 14.37 11.68
N SER A 142 -3.04 14.25 12.87
CA SER A 142 -4.21 15.05 13.28
C SER A 142 -3.92 16.55 13.35
N LYS A 143 -2.68 16.94 13.64
CA LYS A 143 -2.24 18.33 13.82
C LYS A 143 -1.44 18.87 12.64
N PHE A 144 -1.32 18.11 11.57
CA PHE A 144 -0.43 18.48 10.46
C PHE A 144 -0.75 19.86 9.84
N TYR A 145 -2.03 20.22 9.80
CA TYR A 145 -2.49 21.48 9.21
C TYR A 145 -2.62 22.63 10.24
N ASP A 146 -2.35 22.36 11.52
CA ASP A 146 -2.39 23.39 12.56
C ASP A 146 -1.21 24.36 12.41
N SER A 147 -1.43 25.61 12.78
CA SER A 147 -0.41 26.68 12.71
C SER A 147 0.73 26.46 13.70
N ASP A 148 0.46 25.80 14.80
CA ASP A 148 1.35 25.52 15.94
C ASP A 148 1.83 24.07 16.00
N ARG A 149 1.76 23.36 14.86
CA ARG A 149 2.20 21.95 14.76
C ARG A 149 3.64 21.79 15.21
N GLU A 150 3.86 20.89 16.11
CA GLU A 150 5.18 20.53 16.61
C GLU A 150 5.86 19.50 15.70
N ARG A 151 7.18 19.59 15.61
CA ARG A 151 8.02 18.55 15.01
C ARG A 151 8.69 17.76 16.11
N LEU A 152 8.46 16.47 16.06
CA LEU A 152 8.97 15.52 17.05
C LEU A 152 10.16 14.77 16.46
N SER A 153 11.17 14.57 17.28
CA SER A 153 12.26 13.63 17.00
C SER A 153 11.83 12.20 17.31
N LEU A 154 12.66 11.21 16.94
CA LEU A 154 12.43 9.80 17.31
C LEU A 154 12.32 9.55 18.82
N GLY A 155 12.95 10.39 19.64
CA GLY A 155 12.85 10.27 21.10
C GLY A 155 11.53 10.74 21.70
N GLU A 156 10.67 11.38 20.91
CA GLU A 156 9.42 12.02 21.36
C GLU A 156 8.19 11.36 20.77
N VAL A 157 8.35 10.39 19.86
CA VAL A 157 7.20 9.68 19.27
C VAL A 157 6.62 8.65 20.24
N GLU A 158 5.32 8.43 20.12
CA GLU A 158 4.57 7.50 20.95
C GLU A 158 4.00 6.33 20.13
N GLU A 159 3.89 5.15 20.77
CA GLU A 159 3.25 4.00 20.17
C GLU A 159 1.75 4.24 19.95
N GLY A 160 1.24 3.79 18.81
CA GLY A 160 -0.18 3.90 18.48
C GLY A 160 -0.60 5.21 17.81
N VAL A 161 0.20 6.27 17.92
CA VAL A 161 -0.06 7.56 17.28
C VAL A 161 0.35 7.53 15.80
N ILE A 162 -0.42 8.21 14.96
CA ILE A 162 -0.15 8.33 13.53
C ILE A 162 0.58 9.64 13.26
N TYR A 163 1.68 9.53 12.54
CA TYR A 163 2.55 10.65 12.20
C TYR A 163 2.75 10.80 10.71
N VAL A 164 2.88 12.03 10.25
CA VAL A 164 3.44 12.39 8.95
C VAL A 164 4.95 12.35 9.05
N MET A 165 5.61 11.65 8.14
CA MET A 165 7.06 11.48 8.13
C MET A 165 7.73 12.62 7.36
N ILE A 166 8.63 13.32 8.03
CA ILE A 166 9.49 14.37 7.48
C ILE A 166 10.92 13.86 7.48
N ILE A 167 11.65 14.08 6.41
CA ILE A 167 13.03 13.59 6.29
C ILE A 167 14.01 14.71 5.93
N SER A 168 15.23 14.55 6.41
CA SER A 168 16.41 15.25 5.88
C SER A 168 17.46 14.22 5.52
N SER A 169 18.07 14.33 4.34
CA SER A 169 19.03 13.34 3.86
C SER A 169 20.26 13.99 3.22
N ASN A 170 21.36 13.24 3.19
CA ASN A 170 22.60 13.65 2.53
C ASN A 170 22.44 13.74 0.99
N ALA A 171 21.35 13.29 0.41
CA ALA A 171 21.01 13.47 -1.00
C ALA A 171 20.47 14.87 -1.33
N GLY A 172 20.40 15.77 -0.35
CA GLY A 172 19.99 17.16 -0.54
C GLY A 172 18.53 17.44 -0.22
N LEU A 173 17.82 16.51 0.38
CA LEU A 173 16.48 16.77 0.90
C LEU A 173 16.59 17.37 2.32
N TRP A 174 15.94 18.49 2.54
CA TRP A 174 15.92 19.19 3.81
C TRP A 174 14.48 19.37 4.27
N SER A 175 14.14 18.80 5.44
CA SER A 175 12.81 18.94 6.02
C SER A 175 11.69 18.60 5.03
N TYR A 176 11.91 17.54 4.25
CA TYR A 176 11.04 17.14 3.14
C TYR A 176 9.88 16.29 3.66
N ASN A 177 8.67 16.71 3.34
CA ASN A 177 7.47 15.93 3.61
C ASN A 177 7.35 14.82 2.55
N VAL A 178 7.54 13.57 2.96
CA VAL A 178 7.40 12.39 2.07
C VAL A 178 5.94 12.21 1.62
N GLY A 179 5.01 12.71 2.41
CA GLY A 179 3.58 12.58 2.15
C GLY A 179 2.97 11.27 2.64
N ASP A 180 3.77 10.38 3.19
CA ASP A 180 3.30 9.13 3.78
C ASP A 180 3.06 9.30 5.29
N THR A 181 2.07 8.58 5.81
CA THR A 181 1.78 8.51 7.23
C THR A 181 2.19 7.15 7.79
N VAL A 182 2.74 7.18 9.01
CA VAL A 182 3.21 5.99 9.71
C VAL A 182 2.70 5.96 11.13
N LYS A 183 2.52 4.76 11.66
CA LYS A 183 2.17 4.55 13.07
C LYS A 183 3.25 3.70 13.73
N PHE A 184 3.80 4.16 14.86
CA PHE A 184 4.74 3.36 15.64
C PHE A 184 4.01 2.21 16.35
N THR A 185 4.52 1.01 16.17
CA THR A 185 4.08 -0.21 16.87
C THR A 185 5.05 -0.63 17.97
N SER A 186 6.26 -0.06 17.96
CA SER A 186 7.29 -0.22 18.97
C SER A 186 8.28 0.94 18.85
N ILE A 187 8.83 1.38 19.98
CA ILE A 187 9.90 2.38 20.05
C ILE A 187 11.26 1.77 20.40
N LEU A 188 11.30 0.46 20.75
CA LEU A 188 12.54 -0.25 21.01
C LEU A 188 12.47 -1.73 20.54
N PRO A 189 12.99 -2.04 19.34
CA PRO A 189 13.45 -1.13 18.29
C PRO A 189 12.28 -0.35 17.66
N PHE A 190 12.61 0.74 16.97
CA PHE A 190 11.59 1.52 16.26
C PHE A 190 10.98 0.69 15.12
N ARG A 191 9.68 0.45 15.22
CA ARG A 191 8.89 -0.28 14.24
C ARG A 191 7.68 0.52 13.84
N ILE A 192 7.37 0.49 12.56
CA ILE A 192 6.30 1.28 11.98
C ILE A 192 5.35 0.42 11.13
N LEU A 193 4.12 0.87 11.04
CA LEU A 193 3.18 0.49 9.98
C LEU A 193 2.98 1.71 9.08
N VAL A 194 3.05 1.52 7.78
CA VAL A 194 2.62 2.54 6.82
C VAL A 194 1.10 2.59 6.84
N THR A 195 0.53 3.74 7.18
CA THR A 195 -0.93 3.88 7.37
C THR A 195 -1.62 4.54 6.20
N GLY A 196 -0.86 5.06 5.23
CA GLY A 196 -1.38 5.66 4.01
C GLY A 196 -0.62 6.90 3.60
N ARG A 197 -1.28 7.78 2.88
CA ARG A 197 -0.74 9.06 2.46
C ARG A 197 -1.51 10.22 3.05
N LEU A 198 -0.80 11.29 3.38
CA LEU A 198 -1.39 12.53 3.87
C LEU A 198 -2.45 13.09 2.91
N LYS A 199 -2.25 12.94 1.59
CA LYS A 199 -3.24 13.33 0.56
C LYS A 199 -4.50 12.45 0.57
N HIS A 200 -4.44 11.28 1.18
CA HIS A 200 -5.58 10.37 1.36
C HIS A 200 -6.21 10.51 2.74
N PHE A 201 -5.86 11.56 3.46
CA PHE A 201 -6.49 11.92 4.71
C PHE A 201 -7.74 12.74 4.37
N ILE A 202 -8.90 12.18 4.64
CA ILE A 202 -10.18 12.85 4.42
C ILE A 202 -10.55 13.52 5.73
N SER A 203 -10.55 14.84 5.73
CA SER A 203 -10.96 15.68 6.87
C SER A 203 -11.76 16.89 6.38
N ALA A 204 -12.59 16.67 5.36
CA ALA A 204 -13.38 17.74 4.77
C ALA A 204 -14.49 18.25 5.71
N PHE A 205 -14.89 17.42 6.69
CA PHE A 205 -15.96 17.69 7.65
C PHE A 205 -15.49 17.56 9.11
N GLY A 206 -14.18 17.36 9.35
CA GLY A 206 -13.62 17.09 10.67
C GLY A 206 -13.58 15.61 11.06
N GLU A 207 -13.87 14.70 10.14
CA GLU A 207 -13.98 13.26 10.35
C GLU A 207 -12.63 12.53 10.50
N HIS A 208 -11.55 13.13 10.03
CA HIS A 208 -10.19 12.59 10.12
C HIS A 208 -10.05 11.13 9.66
N VAL A 209 -10.75 10.73 8.58
CA VAL A 209 -10.67 9.38 8.02
C VAL A 209 -9.37 9.20 7.25
N ILE A 210 -8.63 8.13 7.55
CA ILE A 210 -7.35 7.80 6.91
C ILE A 210 -7.48 6.58 5.98
N GLY A 211 -6.56 6.47 5.00
CA GLY A 211 -6.61 5.43 3.97
C GLY A 211 -6.73 4.02 4.52
N ILE A 212 -6.02 3.69 5.62
CA ILE A 212 -6.08 2.35 6.23
C ILE A 212 -7.46 2.02 6.84
N GLU A 213 -8.20 3.00 7.32
CA GLU A 213 -9.57 2.80 7.82
C GLU A 213 -10.53 2.50 6.68
N VAL A 214 -10.37 3.21 5.56
CA VAL A 214 -11.11 2.98 4.31
C VAL A 214 -10.86 1.57 3.77
N GLU A 215 -9.60 1.14 3.71
CA GLU A 215 -9.22 -0.21 3.27
C GLU A 215 -9.77 -1.29 4.20
N ARG A 216 -9.68 -1.10 5.51
CA ARG A 216 -10.21 -2.03 6.51
C ARG A 216 -11.74 -2.12 6.46
N ALA A 217 -12.41 -0.99 6.22
CA ALA A 217 -13.86 -0.98 6.05
C ALA A 217 -14.27 -1.82 4.84
N MET A 218 -13.64 -1.62 3.70
CA MET A 218 -13.88 -2.42 2.51
C MET A 218 -13.60 -3.92 2.77
N LYS A 219 -12.45 -4.24 3.36
CA LYS A 219 -12.08 -5.63 3.70
C LYS A 219 -13.11 -6.30 4.61
N LYS A 220 -13.63 -5.57 5.61
CA LYS A 220 -14.63 -6.09 6.54
C LYS A 220 -15.93 -6.46 5.83
N VAL A 221 -16.40 -5.59 4.94
CA VAL A 221 -17.63 -5.82 4.16
C VAL A 221 -17.48 -6.99 3.18
N LEU A 222 -16.30 -7.12 2.56
CA LEU A 222 -16.03 -8.20 1.59
C LEU A 222 -15.76 -9.56 2.24
N LYS A 223 -15.40 -9.62 3.52
CA LYS A 223 -14.83 -10.81 4.19
C LYS A 223 -15.68 -12.09 4.07
N ASN A 224 -16.99 -11.98 4.06
CA ASN A 224 -17.90 -13.13 4.00
C ASN A 224 -18.89 -13.00 2.84
N SER A 225 -18.54 -12.22 1.83
CA SER A 225 -19.38 -11.99 0.66
C SER A 225 -18.81 -12.67 -0.58
N PHE A 226 -19.66 -12.87 -1.58
CA PHE A 226 -19.26 -13.30 -2.93
C PHE A 226 -18.89 -12.12 -3.84
N ILE A 227 -18.80 -10.89 -3.28
CA ILE A 227 -18.47 -9.68 -4.01
C ILE A 227 -16.98 -9.67 -4.29
N GLU A 228 -16.61 -9.43 -5.53
CA GLU A 228 -15.21 -9.21 -5.94
C GLU A 228 -15.08 -7.81 -6.52
N ILE A 229 -14.10 -7.07 -6.02
CA ILE A 229 -13.73 -5.73 -6.53
C ILE A 229 -12.38 -5.79 -7.21
N VAL A 230 -12.19 -4.94 -8.22
CA VAL A 230 -10.91 -4.74 -8.91
C VAL A 230 -10.13 -3.64 -8.21
N GLU A 231 -10.78 -2.47 -8.07
CA GLU A 231 -10.20 -1.28 -7.46
C GLU A 231 -11.31 -0.42 -6.87
N PHE A 232 -10.93 0.46 -5.94
CA PHE A 232 -11.85 1.47 -5.40
C PHE A 232 -11.11 2.75 -5.01
N SER A 233 -11.87 3.83 -4.97
CA SER A 233 -11.42 5.12 -4.47
C SER A 233 -12.56 5.75 -3.66
N VAL A 234 -12.21 6.64 -2.73
CA VAL A 234 -13.18 7.41 -1.95
C VAL A 234 -12.78 8.88 -1.93
N ALA A 235 -13.75 9.76 -2.06
CA ALA A 235 -13.54 11.20 -2.04
C ALA A 235 -14.65 11.90 -1.25
N PRO A 236 -14.36 13.02 -0.57
CA PRO A 236 -15.38 13.79 0.09
C PRO A 236 -16.17 14.63 -0.94
N GLN A 237 -17.48 14.50 -0.96
CA GLN A 237 -18.38 15.41 -1.66
C GLN A 237 -18.78 16.55 -0.71
N VAL A 238 -18.03 17.66 -0.80
CA VAL A 238 -18.17 18.80 0.14
C VAL A 238 -19.34 19.74 -0.18
N SER A 239 -19.80 19.75 -1.42
CA SER A 239 -20.88 20.63 -1.90
C SER A 239 -21.85 19.86 -2.80
N PRO A 240 -22.59 18.88 -2.26
CA PRO A 240 -23.58 18.16 -3.06
C PRO A 240 -24.71 19.10 -3.48
N PRO A 241 -25.35 18.87 -4.65
CA PRO A 241 -26.49 19.69 -5.10
C PRO A 241 -27.70 19.62 -4.15
N HIS A 242 -27.83 18.52 -3.41
CA HIS A 242 -28.87 18.29 -2.40
C HIS A 242 -28.33 17.50 -1.23
N GLY A 243 -28.83 17.76 -0.01
CA GLY A 243 -28.46 17.04 1.20
C GLY A 243 -27.18 17.55 1.85
N LEU A 244 -26.68 16.76 2.81
CA LEU A 244 -25.46 17.03 3.56
C LEU A 244 -24.23 16.52 2.80
N PRO A 245 -23.04 17.06 3.08
CA PRO A 245 -21.78 16.50 2.59
C PRO A 245 -21.62 15.02 2.96
N TYR A 246 -20.99 14.24 2.08
CA TYR A 246 -20.84 12.79 2.24
C TYR A 246 -19.54 12.28 1.61
N HIS A 247 -19.17 11.04 1.94
CA HIS A 247 -18.11 10.31 1.25
C HIS A 247 -18.65 9.58 0.03
N GLU A 248 -18.12 9.88 -1.13
CA GLU A 248 -18.48 9.24 -2.39
C GLU A 248 -17.48 8.13 -2.71
N TRP A 249 -17.99 6.91 -2.95
CA TRP A 249 -17.21 5.74 -3.26
C TRP A 249 -17.31 5.40 -4.74
N PHE A 250 -16.17 5.29 -5.38
CA PHE A 250 -16.02 4.83 -6.76
C PHE A 250 -15.44 3.43 -6.70
N ILE A 251 -16.22 2.43 -7.13
CA ILE A 251 -15.84 1.02 -6.99
C ILE A 251 -15.99 0.31 -8.34
N GLU A 252 -14.91 -0.31 -8.79
CA GLU A 252 -14.93 -1.22 -9.93
C GLU A 252 -15.20 -2.63 -9.44
N PHE A 253 -16.39 -3.16 -9.75
CA PHE A 253 -16.79 -4.49 -9.35
C PHE A 253 -16.47 -5.52 -10.45
N ARG A 254 -15.85 -6.63 -10.06
CA ARG A 254 -15.82 -7.84 -10.87
C ARG A 254 -17.10 -8.67 -10.66
N THR A 255 -17.58 -8.73 -9.43
CA THR A 255 -18.86 -9.34 -9.05
C THR A 255 -19.65 -8.36 -8.22
N PHE A 256 -20.80 -7.94 -8.73
CA PHE A 256 -21.65 -6.94 -8.08
C PHE A 256 -22.34 -7.49 -6.82
N PRO A 257 -22.58 -6.63 -5.81
CA PRO A 257 -23.46 -6.97 -4.71
C PRO A 257 -24.90 -7.17 -5.21
N LYS A 258 -25.65 -8.04 -4.55
CA LYS A 258 -27.06 -8.26 -4.85
C LYS A 258 -27.92 -7.05 -4.49
N ASP A 259 -27.54 -6.36 -3.42
CA ASP A 259 -28.18 -5.16 -2.91
C ASP A 259 -27.10 -4.09 -2.69
N MET A 260 -27.14 -3.03 -3.53
CA MET A 260 -26.19 -1.93 -3.47
C MET A 260 -26.46 -1.01 -2.27
N GLU A 261 -27.72 -0.88 -1.85
CA GLU A 261 -28.06 -0.05 -0.70
C GLU A 261 -27.61 -0.67 0.60
N GLU A 262 -27.77 -1.99 0.76
CA GLU A 262 -27.25 -2.74 1.89
C GLU A 262 -25.71 -2.72 1.91
N PHE A 263 -25.08 -2.87 0.76
CA PHE A 263 -23.62 -2.79 0.63
C PHE A 263 -23.10 -1.41 1.04
N SER A 264 -23.70 -0.31 0.58
CA SER A 264 -23.35 1.05 0.92
C SER A 264 -23.49 1.31 2.43
N LYS A 265 -24.61 0.89 3.02
CA LYS A 265 -24.84 1.00 4.47
C LYS A 265 -23.79 0.21 5.29
N SER A 266 -23.42 -0.96 4.80
CA SER A 266 -22.40 -1.79 5.46
C SER A 266 -21.00 -1.14 5.42
N LEU A 267 -20.65 -0.45 4.32
CA LEU A 267 -19.42 0.32 4.22
C LEU A 267 -19.41 1.49 5.20
N ASP A 268 -20.48 2.27 5.23
CA ASP A 268 -20.62 3.41 6.12
C ASP A 268 -20.52 3.00 7.60
N LEU A 269 -21.26 1.98 8.01
CA LEU A 269 -21.17 1.42 9.35
C LEU A 269 -19.76 0.90 9.68
N SER A 270 -19.08 0.31 8.68
CA SER A 270 -17.73 -0.18 8.89
C SER A 270 -16.69 0.92 9.09
N ILE A 271 -16.85 2.09 8.46
CA ILE A 271 -16.04 3.29 8.75
C ILE A 271 -16.35 3.81 10.15
N GLN A 272 -17.63 3.93 10.52
CA GLN A 272 -18.05 4.39 11.86
C GLN A 272 -17.46 3.51 12.97
N ASP A 273 -17.36 2.21 12.76
CA ASP A 273 -16.76 1.27 13.74
C ASP A 273 -15.26 1.50 13.95
N GLN A 274 -14.57 2.06 12.98
CA GLN A 274 -13.12 2.26 13.02
C GLN A 274 -12.72 3.68 13.38
N ASN A 275 -13.59 4.64 13.11
CA ASN A 275 -13.30 6.06 13.30
C ASN A 275 -14.39 6.70 14.18
N SER A 276 -14.02 7.05 15.42
CA SER A 276 -14.94 7.67 16.38
C SER A 276 -15.38 9.06 15.97
N TYR A 277 -14.48 9.86 15.37
CA TYR A 277 -14.81 11.21 14.88
C TYR A 277 -15.86 11.16 13.77
N TYR A 278 -15.70 10.23 12.83
CA TYR A 278 -16.69 10.03 11.77
C TYR A 278 -18.04 9.59 12.33
N ARG A 279 -18.06 8.67 13.29
CA ARG A 279 -19.29 8.22 13.97
C ARG A 279 -19.99 9.37 14.68
N ASP A 280 -19.24 10.16 15.46
CA ASP A 280 -19.79 11.27 16.22
C ASP A 280 -20.42 12.33 15.30
N LEU A 281 -19.79 12.63 14.16
CA LEU A 281 -20.36 13.50 13.12
C LEU A 281 -21.69 12.98 12.57
N ILE A 282 -21.77 11.69 12.25
CA ILE A 282 -23.02 11.08 11.75
C ILE A 282 -24.13 11.11 12.81
N ASP A 283 -23.78 10.86 14.08
CA ASP A 283 -24.75 10.87 15.19
C ASP A 283 -25.26 12.28 15.48
N ASP A 284 -24.43 13.31 15.36
CA ASP A 284 -24.84 14.71 15.51
C ASP A 284 -25.70 15.19 14.34
N GLN A 285 -25.44 14.73 13.11
CA GLN A 285 -26.28 15.01 11.95
C GLN A 285 -27.68 14.39 12.06
N LYS A 286 -27.82 13.22 12.70
CA LYS A 286 -29.11 12.57 12.93
C LYS A 286 -29.99 13.26 14.00
N LYS A 287 -29.38 14.14 14.81
CA LYS A 287 -30.09 14.90 15.88
C LYS A 287 -30.62 16.27 15.41
N GLN A 288 -30.22 16.73 14.23
CA GLN A 288 -30.71 17.93 13.54
C GLN A 288 -31.83 17.62 12.56
#